data_70ca344d0021047ef6ccfc9f1ce14359
#
_entry.id   70ca344d0021047ef6ccfc9f1ce14359
#
_cell.length_a   1.000
_cell.length_b   1.000
_cell.length_c   1.000
_cell.angle_alpha   90.00
_cell.angle_beta   90.00
_cell.angle_gamma   90.00
#
_symmetry.space_group_name_H-M   'P 1'
#
loop_
_entity.id
_entity.type
_entity.pdbx_description
1 polymer ?
#
loop_
_entity_poly.entity_id
_entity_poly.type
_entity_poly.pdbx_seq_one_letter_code
_entity_poly.pdbx_strand_id
1 'polypeptide(L)'
;MAVADLAPQANLATVGERLASLDDGVDVALFPEYALTGFVADERVYDAALARDGRELDRLDTYAADYDVAVLAGFVEVADDYYNAVVYVTPDGDRTYYRKRNLWAGEQDVLATGDDAVTIDTPVGEAGVVTCYDLNFVDVSAAFAREGVNALFVVGAWPGSYSENWRLLLRARALDGVRWVVGCGRTGNATWRTRKRSRTPGGRRSCGPTGRSVTR
;
A
#
# COMPACT_ATOMS: atom_id res chain seq x y z
N MET A 1 13.59 -1.75 -3.21
CA MET A 1 14.22 -1.21 -1.99
C MET A 1 14.06 -2.22 -0.84
N ALA A 2 15.08 -2.45 -0.03
CA ALA A 2 14.93 -3.11 1.27
C ALA A 2 14.35 -2.10 2.26
N VAL A 3 13.41 -2.54 3.09
CA VAL A 3 12.71 -1.70 4.08
C VAL A 3 12.91 -2.32 5.46
N ALA A 4 13.34 -1.50 6.43
CA ALA A 4 13.44 -1.92 7.83
C ALA A 4 12.07 -1.77 8.51
N ASP A 5 11.63 -2.81 9.23
CA ASP A 5 10.36 -2.74 9.94
C ASP A 5 10.50 -1.84 11.19
N LEU A 6 9.49 -0.99 11.43
CA LEU A 6 9.39 -0.07 12.56
C LEU A 6 10.55 0.93 12.67
N ALA A 7 11.13 1.36 11.55
CA ALA A 7 12.29 2.24 11.51
C ALA A 7 12.11 3.44 10.55
N PRO A 8 11.14 4.35 10.79
CA PRO A 8 10.79 5.42 9.84
C PRO A 8 11.97 6.30 9.45
N GLN A 9 12.82 6.71 10.40
CA GLN A 9 13.96 7.58 10.11
C GLN A 9 15.00 6.90 9.22
N ALA A 10 15.30 5.62 9.47
CA ALA A 10 16.26 4.86 8.65
C ALA A 10 15.71 4.63 7.24
N ASN A 11 14.43 4.32 7.13
CA ASN A 11 13.77 4.14 5.84
C ASN A 11 13.72 5.44 5.04
N LEU A 12 13.39 6.56 5.69
CA LEU A 12 13.36 7.88 5.06
C LEU A 12 14.76 8.31 4.57
N ALA A 13 15.80 8.05 5.35
CA ALA A 13 17.18 8.26 4.91
C ALA A 13 17.52 7.45 3.66
N THR A 14 17.08 6.17 3.62
CA THR A 14 17.26 5.30 2.44
C THR A 14 16.48 5.83 1.22
N VAL A 15 15.29 6.41 1.42
CA VAL A 15 14.54 7.09 0.33
C VAL A 15 15.38 8.24 -0.23
N GLY A 16 15.91 9.11 0.63
CA GLY A 16 16.78 10.21 0.21
C GLY A 16 18.03 9.75 -0.55
N GLU A 17 18.72 8.69 -0.08
CA GLU A 17 19.87 8.09 -0.77
C GLU A 17 19.49 7.57 -2.18
N ARG A 18 18.29 7.00 -2.33
CA ARG A 18 17.80 6.51 -3.63
C ARG A 18 17.48 7.65 -4.57
N LEU A 19 16.84 8.71 -4.09
CA LEU A 19 16.57 9.90 -4.90
C LEU A 19 17.87 10.56 -5.34
N ALA A 20 18.85 10.70 -4.46
CA ALA A 20 20.18 11.22 -4.79
C ALA A 20 20.95 10.39 -5.83
N SER A 21 20.56 9.14 -6.08
CA SER A 21 21.20 8.22 -7.03
C SER A 21 20.40 8.04 -8.32
N LEU A 22 19.33 8.80 -8.52
CA LEU A 22 18.58 8.74 -9.78
C LEU A 22 19.36 9.36 -10.93
N ASP A 23 19.14 8.82 -12.11
CA ASP A 23 19.62 9.42 -13.34
C ASP A 23 18.81 10.69 -13.67
N ASP A 24 19.40 11.60 -14.43
CA ASP A 24 18.73 12.80 -14.92
C ASP A 24 17.48 12.44 -15.75
N GLY A 25 16.41 13.22 -15.59
CA GLY A 25 15.18 13.07 -16.37
C GLY A 25 14.18 12.05 -15.80
N VAL A 26 14.31 11.68 -14.53
CA VAL A 26 13.28 10.93 -13.81
C VAL A 26 12.27 11.90 -13.22
N ASP A 27 11.03 11.87 -13.71
CA ASP A 27 9.96 12.76 -13.24
C ASP A 27 9.25 12.21 -11.99
N VAL A 28 9.14 10.88 -11.84
CA VAL A 28 8.41 10.24 -10.73
C VAL A 28 9.18 9.04 -10.20
N ALA A 29 9.45 9.01 -8.90
CA ALA A 29 10.08 7.91 -8.19
C ALA A 29 9.03 7.13 -7.35
N LEU A 30 8.89 5.83 -7.60
CA LEU A 30 8.02 4.94 -6.84
C LEU A 30 8.80 4.18 -5.78
N PHE A 31 8.33 4.26 -4.54
CA PHE A 31 8.81 3.46 -3.42
C PHE A 31 7.75 2.44 -3.00
N PRO A 32 8.15 1.26 -2.49
CA PRO A 32 7.21 0.17 -2.25
C PRO A 32 6.19 0.48 -1.15
N GLU A 33 5.19 -0.39 -1.02
CA GLU A 33 4.29 -0.44 0.12
C GLU A 33 5.09 -0.48 1.43
N TYR A 34 4.65 0.32 2.43
CA TYR A 34 5.35 0.49 3.71
C TYR A 34 6.80 1.00 3.62
N ALA A 35 7.15 1.67 2.52
CA ALA A 35 8.51 2.17 2.29
C ALA A 35 9.04 3.02 3.44
N LEU A 36 8.18 3.85 4.05
CA LEU A 36 8.59 4.77 5.12
C LEU A 36 8.58 4.12 6.51
N THR A 37 7.62 3.25 6.81
CA THR A 37 7.41 2.73 8.17
C THR A 37 7.91 1.30 8.38
N GLY A 38 7.99 0.50 7.31
CA GLY A 38 7.93 -0.94 7.45
C GLY A 38 6.55 -1.40 7.93
N PHE A 39 6.40 -2.70 8.21
CA PHE A 39 5.15 -3.26 8.71
C PHE A 39 5.38 -4.53 9.53
N VAL A 40 4.69 -4.62 10.66
CA VAL A 40 4.51 -5.84 11.45
C VAL A 40 3.01 -6.03 11.72
N ALA A 41 2.53 -7.27 11.72
CA ALA A 41 1.10 -7.59 11.89
C ALA A 41 0.74 -7.75 13.38
N ASP A 42 1.13 -6.76 14.19
CA ASP A 42 0.76 -6.65 15.62
C ASP A 42 0.80 -5.17 16.06
N GLU A 43 0.38 -4.88 17.28
CA GLU A 43 0.20 -3.53 17.83
C GLU A 43 1.45 -2.63 17.77
N ARG A 44 2.66 -3.19 17.62
CA ARG A 44 3.89 -2.41 17.46
C ARG A 44 3.90 -1.55 16.18
N VAL A 45 3.05 -1.89 15.21
CA VAL A 45 2.90 -1.10 13.98
C VAL A 45 2.46 0.33 14.28
N TYR A 46 1.72 0.55 15.36
CA TYR A 46 1.21 1.86 15.76
C TYR A 46 2.31 2.82 16.20
N ASP A 47 3.40 2.30 16.80
CA ASP A 47 4.55 3.10 17.24
C ASP A 47 5.34 3.71 16.06
N ALA A 48 5.21 3.14 14.87
CA ALA A 48 5.89 3.59 13.66
C ALA A 48 4.96 4.33 12.68
N ALA A 49 3.67 4.44 12.99
CA ALA A 49 2.71 5.12 12.13
C ALA A 49 2.99 6.62 12.05
N LEU A 50 2.73 7.22 10.88
CA LEU A 50 3.01 8.62 10.58
C LEU A 50 1.72 9.39 10.38
N ALA A 51 1.64 10.60 10.95
CA ALA A 51 0.58 11.54 10.65
C ALA A 51 0.86 12.27 9.33
N ARG A 52 -0.20 12.72 8.63
CA ARG A 52 -0.06 13.46 7.35
C ARG A 52 0.70 14.78 7.50
N ASP A 53 0.60 15.41 8.66
CA ASP A 53 1.29 16.65 9.04
C ASP A 53 2.56 16.39 9.86
N GLY A 54 3.07 15.14 9.84
CA GLY A 54 4.27 14.74 10.55
C GLY A 54 5.55 15.15 9.82
N ARG A 55 6.58 15.41 10.60
CA ARG A 55 7.93 15.82 10.12
C ARG A 55 8.56 14.84 9.11
N GLU A 56 8.17 13.58 9.14
CA GLU A 56 8.64 12.56 8.19
C GLU A 56 8.12 12.86 6.78
N LEU A 57 6.86 13.28 6.67
CA LEU A 57 6.27 13.68 5.38
C LEU A 57 6.78 15.07 4.94
N ASP A 58 7.03 16.01 5.87
CA ASP A 58 7.68 17.28 5.54
C ASP A 58 9.11 17.06 5.00
N ARG A 59 9.80 16.04 5.51
CA ARG A 59 11.09 15.65 4.96
C ARG A 59 10.98 15.05 3.56
N LEU A 60 9.89 14.32 3.28
CA LEU A 60 9.64 13.79 1.95
C LEU A 60 9.37 14.91 0.93
N ASP A 61 8.64 15.98 1.32
CA ASP A 61 8.48 17.18 0.48
C ASP A 61 9.84 17.83 0.17
N THR A 62 10.67 17.96 1.22
CA THR A 62 12.03 18.50 1.03
C THR A 62 12.81 17.68 0.00
N TYR A 63 12.71 16.36 0.05
CA TYR A 63 13.37 15.51 -0.94
C TYR A 63 12.77 15.68 -2.35
N ALA A 64 11.45 15.73 -2.48
CA ALA A 64 10.80 15.95 -3.78
C ALA A 64 11.26 17.27 -4.42
N ALA A 65 11.31 18.34 -3.64
CA ALA A 65 11.76 19.64 -4.07
C ALA A 65 13.29 19.69 -4.38
N ASP A 66 14.13 19.12 -3.49
CA ASP A 66 15.59 19.15 -3.65
C ASP A 66 16.07 18.40 -4.90
N TYR A 67 15.37 17.32 -5.27
CA TYR A 67 15.73 16.49 -6.43
C TYR A 67 14.86 16.76 -7.68
N ASP A 68 13.87 17.66 -7.59
CA ASP A 68 12.90 17.96 -8.66
C ASP A 68 12.23 16.70 -9.22
N VAL A 69 11.80 15.79 -8.30
CA VAL A 69 11.21 14.49 -8.62
C VAL A 69 9.97 14.26 -7.76
N ALA A 70 8.84 13.98 -8.39
CA ALA A 70 7.66 13.56 -7.63
C ALA A 70 7.89 12.18 -6.98
N VAL A 71 7.42 12.01 -5.74
CA VAL A 71 7.67 10.81 -4.94
C VAL A 71 6.35 10.13 -4.57
N LEU A 72 6.23 8.84 -4.87
CA LEU A 72 5.12 8.01 -4.42
C LEU A 72 5.66 6.95 -3.45
N ALA A 73 5.21 6.98 -2.17
CA ALA A 73 5.73 6.13 -1.12
C ALA A 73 4.65 5.58 -0.19
N GLY A 74 4.74 4.29 0.14
CA GLY A 74 3.85 3.62 1.08
C GLY A 74 4.26 3.80 2.53
N PHE A 75 3.27 3.91 3.45
CA PHE A 75 3.49 4.05 4.89
C PHE A 75 2.27 3.57 5.68
N VAL A 76 2.43 3.41 6.99
CA VAL A 76 1.31 3.27 7.92
C VAL A 76 0.90 4.65 8.38
N GLU A 77 -0.32 5.06 8.04
CA GLU A 77 -0.90 6.34 8.43
C GLU A 77 -1.60 6.21 9.78
N VAL A 78 -1.43 7.19 10.66
CA VAL A 78 -2.27 7.41 11.84
C VAL A 78 -3.18 8.61 11.61
N ALA A 79 -4.51 8.42 11.81
CA ALA A 79 -5.53 9.46 11.72
C ALA A 79 -6.64 9.18 12.74
N ASP A 80 -7.89 9.04 12.30
CA ASP A 80 -9.01 8.51 13.08
C ASP A 80 -8.87 7.01 13.39
N ASP A 81 -8.12 6.31 12.55
CA ASP A 81 -7.67 4.93 12.72
C ASP A 81 -6.27 4.78 12.09
N TYR A 82 -5.78 3.55 11.96
CA TYR A 82 -4.51 3.25 11.29
C TYR A 82 -4.76 2.64 9.91
N TYR A 83 -4.05 3.13 8.90
CA TYR A 83 -4.27 2.74 7.50
C TYR A 83 -2.97 2.34 6.81
N ASN A 84 -3.05 1.37 5.92
CA ASN A 84 -2.03 1.19 4.89
C ASN A 84 -2.24 2.26 3.83
N ALA A 85 -1.39 3.26 3.82
CA ALA A 85 -1.52 4.43 2.96
C ALA A 85 -0.35 4.60 2.00
N VAL A 86 -0.60 5.36 0.95
CA VAL A 86 0.41 5.85 0.01
C VAL A 86 0.27 7.35 -0.06
N VAL A 87 1.38 8.05 -0.03
CA VAL A 87 1.46 9.47 -0.34
C VAL A 87 2.13 9.67 -1.70
N TYR A 88 1.57 10.55 -2.51
CA TYR A 88 2.21 11.14 -3.67
C TYR A 88 2.53 12.59 -3.36
N VAL A 89 3.79 12.96 -3.51
CA VAL A 89 4.31 14.30 -3.23
C VAL A 89 4.91 14.85 -4.52
N THR A 90 4.49 16.04 -4.93
CA THR A 90 5.09 16.75 -6.08
C THR A 90 6.29 17.61 -5.65
N PRO A 91 7.18 18.02 -6.56
CA PRO A 91 8.25 18.97 -6.26
C PRO A 91 7.75 20.32 -5.69
N ASP A 92 6.52 20.72 -6.04
CA ASP A 92 5.87 21.94 -5.53
C ASP A 92 5.29 21.77 -4.11
N GLY A 93 5.33 20.57 -3.55
CA GLY A 93 4.87 20.24 -2.19
C GLY A 93 3.38 19.87 -2.09
N ASP A 94 2.70 19.67 -3.21
CA ASP A 94 1.34 19.15 -3.19
C ASP A 94 1.33 17.67 -2.80
N ARG A 95 0.40 17.29 -1.92
CA ARG A 95 0.28 15.91 -1.42
C ARG A 95 -1.08 15.31 -1.76
N THR A 96 -1.06 14.13 -2.38
CA THR A 96 -2.25 13.29 -2.58
C THR A 96 -2.09 11.98 -1.84
N TYR A 97 -3.16 11.51 -1.20
CA TYR A 97 -3.14 10.31 -0.36
C TYR A 97 -4.11 9.25 -0.84
N TYR A 98 -3.67 8.02 -0.86
CA TYR A 98 -4.48 6.83 -1.09
C TYR A 98 -4.43 5.92 0.13
N ARG A 99 -5.56 5.39 0.60
CA ARG A 99 -5.66 4.35 1.63
C ARG A 99 -6.05 3.04 0.98
N LYS A 100 -5.33 1.98 1.27
CA LYS A 100 -5.56 0.64 0.72
C LYS A 100 -6.96 0.16 1.02
N ARG A 101 -7.67 -0.29 -0.02
CA ARG A 101 -9.07 -0.71 0.06
C ARG A 101 -9.24 -2.17 0.46
N ASN A 102 -8.30 -3.02 0.06
CA ASN A 102 -8.37 -4.45 0.32
C ASN A 102 -7.16 -4.91 1.14
N LEU A 103 -7.39 -5.14 2.42
CA LEU A 103 -6.35 -5.57 3.34
C LEU A 103 -6.07 -7.08 3.20
N TRP A 104 -4.78 -7.47 3.31
CA TRP A 104 -4.34 -8.85 3.20
C TRP A 104 -3.88 -9.42 4.53
N ALA A 105 -4.35 -10.64 4.86
CA ALA A 105 -3.91 -11.42 6.02
C ALA A 105 -3.88 -10.60 7.33
N GLY A 106 -2.72 -10.53 7.99
CA GLY A 106 -2.57 -9.86 9.29
C GLY A 106 -2.76 -8.33 9.28
N GLU A 107 -2.89 -7.68 8.11
CA GLU A 107 -3.28 -6.27 8.06
C GLU A 107 -4.68 -6.06 8.64
N GLN A 108 -5.60 -7.01 8.39
CA GLN A 108 -6.99 -6.95 8.88
C GLN A 108 -7.12 -6.97 10.41
N ASP A 109 -6.06 -7.39 11.10
CA ASP A 109 -6.05 -7.47 12.56
C ASP A 109 -5.64 -6.12 13.20
N VAL A 110 -5.00 -5.22 12.43
CA VAL A 110 -4.36 -4.00 12.96
C VAL A 110 -4.60 -2.72 12.16
N LEU A 111 -5.19 -2.80 10.95
CA LEU A 111 -5.43 -1.65 10.10
C LEU A 111 -6.89 -1.59 9.63
N ALA A 112 -7.36 -0.37 9.37
CA ALA A 112 -8.63 -0.09 8.71
C ALA A 112 -8.49 0.00 7.19
N THR A 113 -9.60 -0.19 6.47
CA THR A 113 -9.68 -0.05 5.00
C THR A 113 -9.92 1.38 4.58
N GLY A 114 -9.38 1.78 3.42
CA GLY A 114 -9.83 2.96 2.71
C GLY A 114 -11.02 2.64 1.80
N ASP A 115 -11.68 3.68 1.30
CA ASP A 115 -12.89 3.56 0.49
C ASP A 115 -12.72 4.12 -0.92
N ASP A 116 -11.83 5.10 -1.11
CA ASP A 116 -11.74 5.87 -2.35
C ASP A 116 -10.79 5.24 -3.38
N ALA A 117 -11.13 5.39 -4.65
CA ALA A 117 -10.18 5.31 -5.75
C ALA A 117 -9.50 6.68 -5.89
N VAL A 118 -8.19 6.69 -6.08
CA VAL A 118 -7.42 7.95 -6.14
C VAL A 118 -6.61 7.97 -7.42
N THR A 119 -6.70 9.09 -8.13
CA THR A 119 -5.85 9.43 -9.27
C THR A 119 -4.90 10.57 -8.91
N ILE A 120 -3.79 10.63 -9.61
CA ILE A 120 -2.75 11.63 -9.49
C ILE A 120 -2.36 12.15 -10.87
N ASP A 121 -2.07 13.43 -10.97
CA ASP A 121 -1.51 14.01 -12.19
C ASP A 121 -0.01 13.72 -12.27
N THR A 122 0.43 13.27 -13.45
CA THR A 122 1.83 12.97 -13.72
C THR A 122 2.24 13.53 -15.11
N PRO A 123 3.52 13.66 -15.41
CA PRO A 123 3.98 14.09 -16.73
C PRO A 123 3.52 13.21 -17.90
N VAL A 124 3.11 11.96 -17.61
CA VAL A 124 2.57 11.03 -18.63
C VAL A 124 1.04 11.01 -18.66
N GLY A 125 0.38 11.92 -17.95
CA GLY A 125 -1.06 12.02 -17.80
C GLY A 125 -1.54 11.46 -16.47
N GLU A 126 -2.85 11.30 -16.32
CA GLU A 126 -3.49 10.84 -15.09
C GLU A 126 -3.15 9.38 -14.79
N ALA A 127 -2.74 9.09 -13.57
CA ALA A 127 -2.42 7.75 -13.09
C ALA A 127 -3.25 7.36 -11.87
N GLY A 128 -3.79 6.14 -11.86
CA GLY A 128 -4.44 5.55 -10.69
C GLY A 128 -3.43 4.96 -9.72
N VAL A 129 -3.66 5.10 -8.41
CA VAL A 129 -2.83 4.51 -7.35
C VAL A 129 -3.46 3.22 -6.84
N VAL A 130 -2.65 2.15 -6.78
CA VAL A 130 -3.08 0.81 -6.34
C VAL A 130 -2.03 0.23 -5.39
N THR A 131 -2.46 -0.43 -4.32
CA THR A 131 -1.55 -1.02 -3.34
C THR A 131 -1.70 -2.53 -3.24
N CYS A 132 -0.65 -3.26 -3.61
CA CYS A 132 -0.43 -4.67 -3.28
C CYS A 132 -1.64 -5.57 -3.57
N TYR A 133 -2.35 -6.02 -2.51
CA TYR A 133 -3.47 -6.94 -2.61
C TYR A 133 -4.66 -6.40 -3.39
N ASP A 134 -4.82 -5.06 -3.50
CA ASP A 134 -5.83 -4.43 -4.35
C ASP A 134 -5.73 -4.90 -5.81
N LEU A 135 -4.53 -5.25 -6.26
CA LEU A 135 -4.27 -5.73 -7.61
C LEU A 135 -5.04 -7.01 -7.97
N ASN A 136 -5.46 -7.81 -6.97
CA ASN A 136 -6.26 -9.03 -7.17
C ASN A 136 -7.72 -8.73 -7.53
N PHE A 137 -8.20 -7.53 -7.25
CA PHE A 137 -9.61 -7.17 -7.41
C PHE A 137 -9.82 -6.48 -8.75
N VAL A 138 -10.61 -7.14 -9.59
CA VAL A 138 -10.88 -6.67 -10.97
C VAL A 138 -11.62 -5.33 -10.98
N ASP A 139 -12.54 -5.13 -10.04
CA ASP A 139 -13.33 -3.90 -9.91
C ASP A 139 -12.46 -2.66 -9.61
N VAL A 140 -11.38 -2.82 -8.86
CA VAL A 140 -10.39 -1.75 -8.62
C VAL A 140 -9.77 -1.30 -9.95
N SER A 141 -9.27 -2.23 -10.74
CA SER A 141 -8.67 -1.93 -12.05
C SER A 141 -9.72 -1.42 -13.06
N ALA A 142 -10.93 -1.99 -13.02
CA ALA A 142 -12.02 -1.59 -13.92
C ALA A 142 -12.53 -0.16 -13.65
N ALA A 143 -12.49 0.31 -12.40
CA ALA A 143 -12.83 1.70 -12.06
C ALA A 143 -11.92 2.65 -12.84
N PHE A 144 -10.61 2.51 -12.71
CA PHE A 144 -9.62 3.32 -13.41
C PHE A 144 -9.68 3.18 -14.95
N ALA A 145 -10.08 2.00 -15.45
CA ALA A 145 -10.28 1.83 -16.90
C ALA A 145 -11.48 2.63 -17.41
N ARG A 146 -12.55 2.79 -16.62
CA ARG A 146 -13.71 3.62 -16.98
C ARG A 146 -13.38 5.11 -16.93
N GLU A 147 -12.51 5.52 -16.01
CA GLU A 147 -12.02 6.90 -15.89
C GLU A 147 -11.02 7.25 -16.99
N GLY A 148 -10.46 6.26 -17.68
CA GLY A 148 -9.57 6.45 -18.82
C GLY A 148 -8.14 6.87 -18.42
N VAL A 149 -7.69 6.52 -17.19
CA VAL A 149 -6.33 6.85 -16.74
C VAL A 149 -5.25 6.26 -17.65
N ASN A 150 -4.19 7.01 -17.85
CA ASN A 150 -3.06 6.64 -18.72
C ASN A 150 -2.18 5.54 -18.12
N ALA A 151 -2.10 5.50 -16.77
CA ALA A 151 -1.26 4.57 -16.06
C ALA A 151 -1.90 4.05 -14.76
N LEU A 152 -1.39 2.92 -14.24
CA LEU A 152 -1.53 2.52 -12.84
C LEU A 152 -0.14 2.48 -12.19
N PHE A 153 0.00 3.16 -11.09
CA PHE A 153 1.14 3.04 -10.20
C PHE A 153 0.81 2.08 -9.06
N VAL A 154 1.54 0.97 -9.02
CA VAL A 154 1.27 -0.14 -8.11
C VAL A 154 2.44 -0.33 -7.17
N VAL A 155 2.24 -0.06 -5.90
CA VAL A 155 3.23 -0.33 -4.86
C VAL A 155 2.90 -1.61 -4.11
N GLY A 156 3.92 -2.38 -3.68
CA GLY A 156 3.65 -3.64 -3.02
C GLY A 156 4.78 -4.13 -2.12
N ALA A 157 4.39 -4.98 -1.15
CA ALA A 157 5.29 -5.78 -0.32
C ALA A 157 4.98 -7.28 -0.50
N TRP A 158 4.84 -7.69 -1.73
CA TRP A 158 4.40 -9.02 -2.13
C TRP A 158 5.40 -10.09 -1.70
N PRO A 159 4.98 -11.17 -1.02
CA PRO A 159 5.89 -12.26 -0.64
C PRO A 159 6.54 -12.89 -1.87
N GLY A 160 7.83 -13.20 -1.79
CA GLY A 160 8.60 -13.75 -2.91
C GLY A 160 8.02 -15.06 -3.48
N SER A 161 7.33 -15.87 -2.65
CA SER A 161 6.62 -17.08 -3.08
C SER A 161 5.48 -16.83 -4.06
N TYR A 162 4.98 -15.58 -4.14
CA TYR A 162 3.91 -15.15 -5.04
C TYR A 162 4.40 -14.17 -6.12
N SER A 163 5.71 -14.10 -6.36
CA SER A 163 6.29 -13.15 -7.33
C SER A 163 5.78 -13.35 -8.75
N GLU A 164 5.43 -14.57 -9.14
CA GLU A 164 4.83 -14.86 -10.45
C GLU A 164 3.41 -14.28 -10.55
N ASN A 165 2.60 -14.41 -9.49
CA ASN A 165 1.27 -13.83 -9.43
C ASN A 165 1.33 -12.30 -9.54
N TRP A 166 2.29 -11.66 -8.85
CA TRP A 166 2.56 -10.23 -8.94
C TRP A 166 2.79 -9.79 -10.39
N ARG A 167 3.73 -10.44 -11.08
CA ARG A 167 4.06 -10.13 -12.48
C ARG A 167 2.89 -10.40 -13.42
N LEU A 168 2.15 -11.49 -13.20
CA LEU A 168 0.98 -11.84 -14.00
C LEU A 168 -0.10 -10.76 -13.88
N LEU A 169 -0.41 -10.35 -12.65
CA LEU A 169 -1.45 -9.37 -12.39
C LEU A 169 -1.08 -7.98 -12.94
N LEU A 170 0.16 -7.52 -12.79
CA LEU A 170 0.62 -6.27 -13.41
C LEU A 170 0.38 -6.28 -14.94
N ARG A 171 0.76 -7.37 -15.62
CA ARG A 171 0.54 -7.53 -17.06
C ARG A 171 -0.94 -7.59 -17.42
N ALA A 172 -1.74 -8.32 -16.64
CA ALA A 172 -3.18 -8.41 -16.85
C ALA A 172 -3.83 -7.03 -16.76
N ARG A 173 -3.48 -6.21 -15.75
CA ARG A 173 -4.02 -4.85 -15.57
C ARG A 173 -3.56 -3.87 -16.66
N ALA A 174 -2.42 -4.13 -17.28
CA ALA A 174 -1.98 -3.35 -18.44
C ALA A 174 -2.81 -3.71 -19.69
N LEU A 175 -3.09 -5.00 -19.90
CA LEU A 175 -3.82 -5.48 -21.04
C LEU A 175 -5.33 -5.18 -20.96
N ASP A 176 -5.98 -5.45 -19.83
CA ASP A 176 -7.43 -5.26 -19.66
C ASP A 176 -7.83 -3.77 -19.62
N GLY A 177 -6.90 -2.87 -19.27
CA GLY A 177 -7.10 -1.43 -19.26
C GLY A 177 -6.47 -0.68 -20.44
N VAL A 178 -5.68 -1.36 -21.29
CA VAL A 178 -4.91 -0.77 -22.42
C VAL A 178 -4.12 0.47 -21.98
N ARG A 179 -3.32 0.32 -20.89
CA ARG A 179 -2.61 1.40 -20.22
C ARG A 179 -1.26 0.94 -19.69
N TRP A 180 -0.42 1.89 -19.30
CA TRP A 180 0.81 1.58 -18.60
C TRP A 180 0.54 1.06 -17.19
N VAL A 181 1.34 0.10 -16.73
CA VAL A 181 1.33 -0.33 -15.34
C VAL A 181 2.76 -0.39 -14.84
N VAL A 182 3.07 0.45 -13.85
CA VAL A 182 4.38 0.53 -13.22
C VAL A 182 4.28 -0.06 -11.82
N GLY A 183 4.99 -1.17 -11.59
CA GLY A 183 4.98 -1.88 -10.30
C GLY A 183 6.27 -1.70 -9.52
N CYS A 184 6.20 -1.20 -8.28
CA CYS A 184 7.33 -1.11 -7.36
C CYS A 184 7.12 -2.06 -6.18
N GLY A 185 8.01 -3.05 -6.01
CA GLY A 185 7.95 -4.04 -4.94
C GLY A 185 9.06 -3.89 -3.91
N ARG A 186 8.73 -4.23 -2.65
CA ARG A 186 9.72 -4.37 -1.57
C ARG A 186 10.67 -5.52 -1.89
N THR A 187 11.97 -5.34 -1.65
CA THR A 187 13.00 -6.36 -1.77
C THR A 187 13.56 -6.72 -0.39
N GLY A 188 14.17 -7.91 -0.25
CA GLY A 188 14.72 -8.41 1.00
C GLY A 188 13.81 -9.45 1.67
N ASN A 189 14.27 -10.00 2.80
CA ASN A 189 13.54 -11.00 3.56
C ASN A 189 12.49 -10.33 4.45
N ALA A 190 11.28 -10.15 3.92
CA ALA A 190 10.15 -9.82 4.76
C ALA A 190 9.80 -11.04 5.62
N THR A 191 10.02 -10.97 6.92
CA THR A 191 9.59 -11.99 7.87
C THR A 191 8.10 -11.84 8.17
N TRP A 192 7.26 -12.06 7.18
CA TRP A 192 5.82 -12.21 7.39
C TRP A 192 5.58 -13.50 8.18
N ARG A 193 5.73 -13.46 9.49
CA ARG A 193 5.28 -14.53 10.36
C ARG A 193 3.76 -14.42 10.50
N THR A 194 3.04 -15.10 9.61
CA THR A 194 1.65 -15.44 9.92
C THR A 194 1.64 -16.25 11.20
N ARG A 195 1.16 -15.68 12.28
CA ARG A 195 0.85 -16.43 13.50
C ARG A 195 -0.20 -17.47 13.12
N LYS A 196 0.19 -18.75 13.03
CA LYS A 196 -0.79 -19.83 12.94
C LYS A 196 -1.70 -19.65 14.14
N ARG A 197 -2.96 -19.28 13.92
CA ARG A 197 -3.98 -19.38 14.96
C ARG A 197 -3.95 -20.81 15.44
N SER A 198 -3.49 -21.05 16.67
CA SER A 198 -3.69 -22.31 17.35
C SER A 198 -5.20 -22.49 17.47
N ARG A 199 -5.76 -23.34 16.62
CA ARG A 199 -7.11 -23.85 16.85
C ARG A 199 -7.05 -24.61 18.16
N THR A 200 -7.54 -24.01 19.23
CA THR A 200 -7.83 -24.73 20.46
C THR A 200 -8.97 -25.70 20.13
N PRO A 201 -8.77 -27.01 20.21
CA PRO A 201 -9.86 -27.97 20.05
C PRO A 201 -10.62 -27.99 21.37
N GLY A 202 -11.80 -27.43 21.43
CA GLY A 202 -12.61 -27.58 22.61
C GLY A 202 -13.71 -26.54 22.74
N GLY A 203 -14.90 -26.90 22.35
CA GLY A 203 -16.11 -26.13 22.64
C GLY A 203 -17.27 -26.47 21.71
N ARG A 204 -17.66 -27.76 21.64
CA ARG A 204 -19.01 -28.10 21.15
C ARG A 204 -20.01 -27.48 22.11
N ARG A 205 -20.62 -26.36 21.71
CA ARG A 205 -21.88 -25.93 22.32
C ARG A 205 -22.98 -26.70 21.58
N SER A 206 -23.55 -27.67 22.29
CA SER A 206 -24.77 -28.33 21.89
C SER A 206 -25.93 -27.33 21.97
N CYS A 207 -26.47 -26.90 20.83
CA CYS A 207 -27.78 -26.30 20.78
C CYS A 207 -28.83 -27.42 20.93
N GLY A 208 -29.42 -27.51 22.06
CA GLY A 208 -30.60 -28.34 22.29
C GLY A 208 -31.81 -27.76 21.55
N PRO A 209 -32.75 -28.63 21.09
CA PRO A 209 -33.94 -28.19 20.36
C PRO A 209 -34.99 -27.72 21.34
N THR A 210 -35.30 -26.44 21.42
CA THR A 210 -36.56 -25.95 21.98
C THR A 210 -37.54 -25.73 20.84
N GLY A 211 -38.40 -26.72 20.69
CA GLY A 211 -39.58 -26.59 19.86
C GLY A 211 -40.53 -25.54 20.43
N ARG A 212 -41.10 -24.69 19.56
CA ARG A 212 -42.44 -24.11 19.73
C ARG A 212 -43.16 -24.15 18.38
N SER A 213 -44.15 -25.03 18.37
CA SER A 213 -45.27 -25.07 17.45
C SER A 213 -46.07 -23.78 17.57
N VAL A 214 -46.39 -23.14 16.45
CA VAL A 214 -47.52 -22.23 16.37
C VAL A 214 -48.38 -22.67 15.18
N THR A 215 -49.51 -23.24 15.50
CA THR A 215 -50.67 -23.44 14.61
C THR A 215 -51.42 -22.10 14.46
N ARG A 216 -51.58 -21.68 13.27
CA ARG A 216 -52.73 -21.16 12.47
C ARG A 216 -52.27 -20.21 11.40
#